data_f445aba6a52c60854c8f372196814bdc
#
_entry.id   f445aba6a52c60854c8f372196814bdc
#
_cell.length_a   1.000
_cell.length_b   1.000
_cell.length_c   1.000
_cell.angle_alpha   90.00
_cell.angle_beta   90.00
_cell.angle_gamma   90.00
#
_symmetry.space_group_name_H-M   'P 1'
#
loop_
_entity.id
_entity.type
_entity.pdbx_description
1 polymer ?
#
loop_
_entity_poly.entity_id
_entity_poly.type
_entity_poly.pdbx_seq_one_letter_code
_entity_poly.pdbx_strand_id
1 'polypeptide(L)'
;MPEDRREYFLKLFDKVPHQTVEHIVSAKVKKGDYILKAGEPCDMVYFLLKGNVTGEASNSQGRAFSFMDFSKMCVLGDYEMFYDCDEYIVSIRAEQSCYLLKLSRDHYMSWVKQDVNALYLRIQNTLSVLTFERSVDREYLQMNSKERLCLLLVHFYETGIKDKNGLYAVQYTQSELADKIGVNLRSVQRSIAALESEQLVQLKKGKMVISREQYEKLAQMGK
;
A
#
# COMPACT_ATOMS: atom_id res chain seq x y z
N MET A 1 1.61 -17.28 5.45
CA MET A 1 2.21 -15.96 5.77
C MET A 1 3.50 -15.86 4.99
N PRO A 2 3.77 -14.74 4.29
CA PRO A 2 5.05 -14.52 3.62
C PRO A 2 6.23 -14.66 4.58
N GLU A 3 7.38 -15.12 4.11
CA GLU A 3 8.53 -15.46 4.96
C GLU A 3 9.11 -14.23 5.67
N ASP A 4 9.18 -13.10 4.98
CA ASP A 4 9.58 -11.79 5.51
C ASP A 4 8.69 -11.32 6.67
N ARG A 5 7.37 -11.46 6.54
CA ARG A 5 6.41 -11.14 7.62
C ARG A 5 6.55 -12.08 8.80
N ARG A 6 6.79 -13.37 8.54
CA ARG A 6 6.98 -14.35 9.60
C ARG A 6 8.20 -14.03 10.44
N GLU A 7 9.34 -13.77 9.80
CA GLU A 7 10.58 -13.41 10.50
C GLU A 7 10.41 -12.13 11.31
N TYR A 8 9.78 -11.11 10.72
CA TYR A 8 9.48 -9.85 11.42
C TYR A 8 8.63 -10.07 12.66
N PHE A 9 7.55 -10.84 12.57
CA PHE A 9 6.69 -11.10 13.72
C PHE A 9 7.35 -11.98 14.77
N LEU A 10 8.17 -12.95 14.41
CA LEU A 10 8.95 -13.72 15.38
C LEU A 10 9.87 -12.82 16.21
N LYS A 11 10.50 -11.81 15.59
CA LYS A 11 11.31 -10.82 16.30
C LYS A 11 10.47 -9.85 17.14
N LEU A 12 9.35 -9.39 16.59
CA LEU A 12 8.48 -8.43 17.27
C LEU A 12 7.84 -9.03 18.53
N PHE A 13 7.36 -10.26 18.44
CA PHE A 13 6.65 -10.94 19.53
C PHE A 13 7.57 -11.78 20.44
N ASP A 14 8.90 -11.71 20.27
CA ASP A 14 9.86 -12.53 21.01
C ASP A 14 9.72 -12.41 22.54
N LYS A 15 9.44 -11.19 23.03
CA LYS A 15 9.29 -10.87 24.45
C LYS A 15 7.94 -10.27 24.81
N VAL A 16 6.91 -10.55 24.01
CA VAL A 16 5.56 -10.05 24.34
C VAL A 16 5.10 -10.60 25.69
N PRO A 17 4.61 -9.76 26.62
CA PRO A 17 4.10 -10.21 27.92
C PRO A 17 2.91 -11.16 27.74
N HIS A 18 2.82 -12.21 28.58
CA HIS A 18 1.73 -13.18 28.53
C HIS A 18 0.36 -12.51 28.65
N GLN A 19 0.24 -11.52 29.53
CA GLN A 19 -0.98 -10.72 29.69
C GLN A 19 -1.39 -10.00 28.38
N THR A 20 -0.43 -9.54 27.58
CA THR A 20 -0.72 -8.91 26.28
C THR A 20 -1.22 -9.94 25.28
N VAL A 21 -0.63 -11.14 25.25
CA VAL A 21 -1.04 -12.23 24.35
C VAL A 21 -2.51 -12.63 24.55
N GLU A 22 -2.99 -12.66 25.79
CA GLU A 22 -4.38 -12.98 26.13
C GLU A 22 -5.40 -12.01 25.55
N HIS A 23 -4.97 -10.78 25.24
CA HIS A 23 -5.83 -9.73 24.65
C HIS A 23 -5.72 -9.63 23.12
N ILE A 24 -4.87 -10.45 22.51
CA ILE A 24 -4.75 -10.49 21.05
C ILE A 24 -5.93 -11.30 20.46
N VAL A 25 -6.69 -10.67 19.58
CA VAL A 25 -7.85 -11.28 18.92
C VAL A 25 -7.58 -11.43 17.42
N SER A 26 -7.88 -12.60 16.86
CA SER A 26 -7.83 -12.81 15.41
C SER A 26 -9.03 -12.17 14.71
N ALA A 27 -8.78 -11.63 13.52
CA ALA A 27 -9.81 -11.02 12.68
C ALA A 27 -9.62 -11.42 11.21
N LYS A 28 -10.73 -11.52 10.49
CA LYS A 28 -10.76 -11.71 9.04
C LYS A 28 -11.53 -10.56 8.41
N VAL A 29 -10.92 -9.91 7.41
CA VAL A 29 -11.51 -8.79 6.69
C VAL A 29 -11.69 -9.21 5.24
N LYS A 30 -12.85 -8.91 4.64
CA LYS A 30 -13.14 -9.24 3.24
C LYS A 30 -12.50 -8.20 2.32
N LYS A 31 -12.29 -8.60 1.06
CA LYS A 31 -11.90 -7.66 0.00
C LYS A 31 -12.89 -6.49 -0.07
N GLY A 32 -12.36 -5.27 -0.09
CA GLY A 32 -13.12 -4.02 -0.18
C GLY A 32 -13.52 -3.42 1.17
N ASP A 33 -13.48 -4.20 2.26
CA ASP A 33 -13.79 -3.69 3.59
C ASP A 33 -12.62 -2.87 4.15
N TYR A 34 -12.92 -1.90 5.00
CA TYR A 34 -11.91 -1.12 5.73
C TYR A 34 -11.44 -1.87 6.98
N ILE A 35 -10.14 -1.80 7.25
CA ILE A 35 -9.52 -2.28 8.49
C ILE A 35 -9.55 -1.17 9.53
N LEU A 36 -9.25 0.05 9.11
CA LEU A 36 -9.36 1.28 9.87
C LEU A 36 -9.75 2.43 8.92
N LYS A 37 -10.37 3.48 9.45
CA LYS A 37 -10.78 4.63 8.65
C LYS A 37 -10.27 5.93 9.25
N ALA A 38 -9.84 6.83 8.40
CA ALA A 38 -9.46 8.18 8.79
C ALA A 38 -10.62 8.88 9.54
N GLY A 39 -10.29 9.55 10.65
CA GLY A 39 -11.25 10.20 11.53
C GLY A 39 -11.98 9.28 12.52
N GLU A 40 -11.78 7.96 12.45
CA GLU A 40 -12.24 7.06 13.52
C GLU A 40 -11.24 7.04 14.68
N PRO A 41 -11.70 6.77 15.93
CA PRO A 41 -10.81 6.70 17.09
C PRO A 41 -9.66 5.70 16.88
N CYS A 42 -8.44 6.14 17.18
CA CYS A 42 -7.22 5.33 17.08
C CYS A 42 -7.06 4.47 18.34
N ASP A 43 -7.93 3.47 18.50
CA ASP A 43 -8.04 2.62 19.69
C ASP A 43 -7.51 1.19 19.49
N MET A 44 -7.17 0.81 18.24
CA MET A 44 -6.75 -0.54 17.88
C MET A 44 -5.49 -0.54 17.00
N VAL A 45 -4.62 -1.52 17.22
CA VAL A 45 -3.50 -1.87 16.34
C VAL A 45 -3.80 -3.19 15.65
N TYR A 46 -3.43 -3.29 14.37
CA TYR A 46 -3.65 -4.48 13.56
C TYR A 46 -2.34 -5.03 13.01
N PHE A 47 -2.13 -6.33 13.16
CA PHE A 47 -0.97 -7.05 12.63
C PHE A 47 -1.42 -7.86 11.43
N LEU A 48 -1.00 -7.46 10.23
CA LEU A 48 -1.40 -8.09 8.97
C LEU A 48 -0.62 -9.37 8.73
N LEU A 49 -1.23 -10.53 9.00
CA LEU A 49 -0.59 -11.83 8.82
C LEU A 49 -0.63 -12.28 7.35
N LYS A 50 -1.77 -12.08 6.68
CA LYS A 50 -1.99 -12.48 5.28
C LYS A 50 -2.90 -11.49 4.57
N GLY A 51 -2.65 -11.27 3.30
CA GLY A 51 -3.42 -10.37 2.46
C GLY A 51 -2.61 -9.13 2.06
N ASN A 52 -3.22 -8.27 1.25
CA ASN A 52 -2.71 -6.98 0.82
C ASN A 52 -3.74 -5.90 1.16
N VAL A 53 -3.25 -4.73 1.50
CA VAL A 53 -4.06 -3.58 1.88
C VAL A 53 -3.54 -2.33 1.17
N THR A 54 -4.42 -1.37 0.96
CA THR A 54 -4.09 -0.07 0.37
C THR A 54 -4.44 1.06 1.32
N GLY A 55 -3.57 2.07 1.37
CA GLY A 55 -3.83 3.32 2.07
C GLY A 55 -4.60 4.29 1.19
N GLU A 56 -5.65 4.87 1.75
CA GLU A 56 -6.47 5.88 1.10
C GLU A 56 -6.43 7.15 1.94
N ALA A 57 -6.07 8.27 1.31
CA ALA A 57 -6.24 9.60 1.88
C ALA A 57 -7.25 10.39 1.05
N SER A 58 -7.96 11.29 1.69
CA SER A 58 -8.86 12.21 1.02
C SER A 58 -8.17 13.56 0.84
N ASN A 59 -8.25 14.13 -0.36
CA ASN A 59 -7.82 15.50 -0.56
C ASN A 59 -8.86 16.49 0.01
N SER A 60 -8.51 17.78 0.03
CA SER A 60 -9.38 18.87 0.49
C SER A 60 -10.73 18.98 -0.24
N GLN A 61 -10.89 18.28 -1.37
CA GLN A 61 -12.14 18.21 -2.14
C GLN A 61 -12.93 16.91 -1.86
N GLY A 62 -12.53 16.10 -0.87
CA GLY A 62 -13.19 14.85 -0.52
C GLY A 62 -12.95 13.70 -1.51
N ARG A 63 -12.02 13.84 -2.46
CA ARG A 63 -11.66 12.76 -3.37
C ARG A 63 -10.63 11.85 -2.68
N ALA A 64 -11.02 10.60 -2.49
CA ALA A 64 -10.10 9.57 -2.02
C ALA A 64 -9.09 9.27 -3.14
N PHE A 65 -7.81 9.22 -2.81
CA PHE A 65 -6.77 8.71 -3.68
C PHE A 65 -5.98 7.64 -2.94
N SER A 66 -5.69 6.57 -3.65
CA SER A 66 -4.82 5.51 -3.16
C SER A 66 -3.37 5.94 -3.40
N PHE A 67 -2.60 6.14 -2.35
CA PHE A 67 -1.23 6.64 -2.46
C PHE A 67 -0.19 5.60 -2.12
N MET A 68 -0.58 4.46 -1.53
CA MET A 68 0.37 3.47 -1.08
C MET A 68 -0.19 2.05 -1.11
N ASP A 69 0.64 1.13 -1.56
CA ASP A 69 0.44 -0.32 -1.37
C ASP A 69 1.21 -0.78 -0.13
N PHE A 70 0.49 -1.14 0.91
CA PHE A 70 1.04 -1.67 2.15
C PHE A 70 1.32 -3.17 2.09
N SER A 71 1.67 -3.71 0.93
CA SER A 71 1.98 -5.15 0.79
C SER A 71 3.11 -5.61 1.73
N LYS A 72 4.02 -4.71 2.09
CA LYS A 72 5.12 -4.96 3.02
C LYS A 72 4.86 -4.51 4.46
N MET A 73 3.85 -3.68 4.70
CA MET A 73 3.51 -3.26 6.06
C MET A 73 2.85 -4.39 6.82
N CYS A 74 3.36 -4.65 8.02
CA CYS A 74 2.89 -5.73 8.87
C CYS A 74 2.01 -5.24 10.03
N VAL A 75 2.20 -3.98 10.46
CA VAL A 75 1.47 -3.36 11.58
C VAL A 75 0.81 -2.07 11.09
N LEU A 76 -0.46 -1.89 11.44
CA LEU A 76 -1.31 -0.79 11.00
C LEU A 76 -1.96 -0.13 12.22
N GLY A 77 -2.05 1.19 12.23
CA GLY A 77 -2.71 1.96 13.26
C GLY A 77 -1.84 2.30 14.47
N ASP A 78 -0.56 1.94 14.49
CA ASP A 78 0.35 2.32 15.57
C ASP A 78 1.16 3.60 15.28
N TYR A 79 1.23 4.01 14.03
CA TYR A 79 1.87 5.25 13.64
C TYR A 79 1.23 6.46 14.34
N GLU A 80 -0.08 6.51 14.30
CA GLU A 80 -0.88 7.55 14.95
C GLU A 80 -0.68 7.56 16.46
N MET A 81 -0.55 6.38 17.07
CA MET A 81 -0.28 6.24 18.50
C MET A 81 1.09 6.77 18.91
N PHE A 82 2.12 6.56 18.06
CA PHE A 82 3.46 7.14 18.30
C PHE A 82 3.51 8.64 18.06
N TYR A 83 2.60 9.17 17.27
CA TYR A 83 2.44 10.59 17.00
C TYR A 83 1.47 11.28 17.96
N ASP A 84 0.93 10.53 18.93
CA ASP A 84 -0.04 10.98 19.93
C ASP A 84 -1.36 11.53 19.35
N CYS A 85 -1.80 10.91 18.24
CA CYS A 85 -3.09 11.21 17.64
C CYS A 85 -4.20 10.36 18.26
N ASP A 86 -5.38 10.97 18.41
CA ASP A 86 -6.57 10.28 18.91
C ASP A 86 -7.38 9.61 17.80
N GLU A 87 -7.14 10.00 16.55
CA GLU A 87 -7.84 9.49 15.36
C GLU A 87 -6.85 8.94 14.33
N TYR A 88 -7.30 7.97 13.53
CA TYR A 88 -6.53 7.52 12.38
C TYR A 88 -6.43 8.62 11.32
N ILE A 89 -5.25 8.83 10.77
CA ILE A 89 -4.98 9.86 9.75
C ILE A 89 -5.33 9.36 8.35
N VAL A 90 -5.18 8.05 8.12
CA VAL A 90 -5.43 7.41 6.83
C VAL A 90 -6.48 6.32 6.97
N SER A 91 -7.18 6.00 5.88
CA SER A 91 -8.02 4.80 5.80
C SER A 91 -7.21 3.66 5.19
N ILE A 92 -7.35 2.45 5.74
CA ILE A 92 -6.72 1.24 5.19
C ILE A 92 -7.81 0.29 4.73
N ARG A 93 -7.81 -0.03 3.43
CA ARG A 93 -8.78 -0.92 2.80
C ARG A 93 -8.13 -2.23 2.36
N ALA A 94 -8.85 -3.33 2.52
CA ALA A 94 -8.40 -4.65 2.11
C ALA A 94 -8.55 -4.84 0.58
N GLU A 95 -7.45 -5.08 -0.13
CA GLU A 95 -7.44 -5.37 -1.57
C GLU A 95 -7.80 -6.83 -1.88
N GLN A 96 -7.70 -7.69 -0.89
CA GLN A 96 -8.12 -9.09 -0.93
C GLN A 96 -8.55 -9.53 0.47
N SER A 97 -8.99 -10.79 0.64
CA SER A 97 -9.30 -11.31 1.97
C SER A 97 -8.05 -11.29 2.85
N CYS A 98 -8.11 -10.56 3.97
CA CYS A 98 -7.02 -10.37 4.92
C CYS A 98 -7.25 -11.16 6.20
N TYR A 99 -6.16 -11.65 6.81
CA TYR A 99 -6.13 -12.24 8.15
C TYR A 99 -5.23 -11.38 9.03
N LEU A 100 -5.76 -10.98 10.15
CA LEU A 100 -5.16 -10.00 11.06
C LEU A 100 -5.19 -10.52 12.50
N LEU A 101 -4.24 -10.05 13.30
CA LEU A 101 -4.41 -9.97 14.75
C LEU A 101 -4.72 -8.52 15.10
N LYS A 102 -5.50 -8.30 16.13
CA LYS A 102 -5.81 -6.97 16.65
C LYS A 102 -5.58 -6.91 18.16
N LEU A 103 -5.12 -5.76 18.62
CA LEU A 103 -4.82 -5.47 20.01
C LEU A 103 -5.25 -4.04 20.32
N SER A 104 -5.81 -3.79 21.48
CA SER A 104 -6.20 -2.43 21.86
C SER A 104 -4.98 -1.52 22.08
N ARG A 105 -5.17 -0.20 21.89
CA ARG A 105 -4.16 0.84 22.11
C ARG A 105 -3.48 0.68 23.47
N ASP A 106 -4.27 0.51 24.52
CA ASP A 106 -3.74 0.44 25.89
C ASP A 106 -2.80 -0.75 26.10
N HIS A 107 -3.21 -1.94 25.66
CA HIS A 107 -2.37 -3.13 25.75
C HIS A 107 -1.14 -3.04 24.86
N TYR A 108 -1.29 -2.51 23.64
CA TYR A 108 -0.18 -2.32 22.72
C TYR A 108 0.85 -1.33 23.27
N MET A 109 0.41 -0.14 23.69
CA MET A 109 1.30 0.88 24.23
C MET A 109 1.93 0.47 25.55
N SER A 110 1.20 -0.27 26.41
CA SER A 110 1.77 -0.85 27.62
C SER A 110 2.89 -1.83 27.31
N TRP A 111 2.70 -2.68 26.30
CA TRP A 111 3.72 -3.62 25.87
C TRP A 111 4.95 -2.92 25.28
N VAL A 112 4.79 -2.11 24.22
CA VAL A 112 5.94 -1.52 23.52
C VAL A 112 6.74 -0.55 24.39
N LYS A 113 6.12 0.11 25.37
CA LYS A 113 6.81 0.96 26.34
C LYS A 113 7.74 0.16 27.30
N GLN A 114 7.46 -1.12 27.51
CA GLN A 114 8.25 -1.99 28.37
C GLN A 114 9.24 -2.85 27.58
N ASP A 115 8.98 -3.10 26.31
CA ASP A 115 9.84 -3.89 25.41
C ASP A 115 10.59 -2.98 24.44
N VAL A 116 11.77 -2.54 24.86
CA VAL A 116 12.64 -1.66 24.05
C VAL A 116 12.96 -2.27 22.67
N ASN A 117 13.08 -3.60 22.56
CA ASN A 117 13.36 -4.26 21.28
C ASN A 117 12.15 -4.17 20.34
N ALA A 118 10.94 -4.45 20.85
CA ALA A 118 9.72 -4.30 20.07
C ALA A 118 9.52 -2.83 19.61
N LEU A 119 9.71 -1.89 20.53
CA LEU A 119 9.63 -0.45 20.22
C LEU A 119 10.63 -0.06 19.14
N TYR A 120 11.91 -0.48 19.28
CA TYR A 120 12.96 -0.18 18.32
C TYR A 120 12.67 -0.75 16.93
N LEU A 121 12.22 -2.01 16.85
CA LEU A 121 11.79 -2.65 15.60
C LEU A 121 10.63 -1.89 14.94
N ARG A 122 9.65 -1.42 15.73
CA ARG A 122 8.53 -0.65 15.21
C ARG A 122 8.97 0.71 14.69
N ILE A 123 9.80 1.44 15.44
CA ILE A 123 10.33 2.74 15.02
C ILE A 123 11.16 2.59 13.74
N GLN A 124 12.06 1.59 13.65
CA GLN A 124 12.84 1.35 12.44
C GLN A 124 11.94 1.08 11.22
N ASN A 125 10.93 0.22 11.39
CA ASN A 125 10.00 -0.09 10.31
C ASN A 125 9.21 1.16 9.89
N THR A 126 8.67 1.91 10.83
CA THR A 126 7.91 3.14 10.56
C THR A 126 8.78 4.19 9.86
N LEU A 127 10.00 4.44 10.34
CA LEU A 127 10.93 5.37 9.70
C LEU A 127 11.35 4.91 8.30
N SER A 128 11.53 3.61 8.09
CA SER A 128 11.87 3.08 6.76
C SER A 128 10.74 3.32 5.75
N VAL A 129 9.49 3.15 6.17
CA VAL A 129 8.31 3.44 5.35
C VAL A 129 8.24 4.92 5.04
N LEU A 130 8.31 5.80 6.03
CA LEU A 130 8.27 7.26 5.85
C LEU A 130 9.42 7.78 4.98
N THR A 131 10.61 7.21 5.12
CA THR A 131 11.78 7.60 4.31
C THR A 131 11.59 7.17 2.86
N PHE A 132 11.07 5.95 2.65
CA PHE A 132 10.75 5.46 1.32
C PHE A 132 9.66 6.32 0.66
N GLU A 133 8.57 6.63 1.37
CA GLU A 133 7.52 7.54 0.91
C GLU A 133 8.09 8.90 0.47
N ARG A 134 8.89 9.53 1.31
CA ARG A 134 9.48 10.84 1.00
C ARG A 134 10.43 10.81 -0.19
N SER A 135 11.16 9.73 -0.41
CA SER A 135 12.03 9.60 -1.58
C SER A 135 11.20 9.41 -2.85
N VAL A 136 10.19 8.56 -2.79
CA VAL A 136 9.24 8.35 -3.90
C VAL A 136 8.46 9.64 -4.19
N ASP A 137 7.98 10.35 -3.15
CA ASP A 137 7.25 11.60 -3.32
C ASP A 137 8.09 12.69 -4.00
N ARG A 138 9.37 12.82 -3.65
CA ARG A 138 10.27 13.82 -4.28
C ARG A 138 10.49 13.53 -5.75
N GLU A 139 10.78 12.28 -6.10
CA GLU A 139 10.94 11.85 -7.50
C GLU A 139 9.60 11.97 -8.22
N TYR A 140 8.51 11.51 -7.59
CA TYR A 140 7.17 11.56 -8.14
C TYR A 140 6.68 12.98 -8.42
N LEU A 141 6.99 13.95 -7.54
CA LEU A 141 6.65 15.37 -7.74
C LEU A 141 7.34 15.98 -8.95
N GLN A 142 8.55 15.51 -9.29
CA GLN A 142 9.29 15.96 -10.47
C GLN A 142 8.85 15.25 -11.76
N MET A 143 8.17 14.11 -11.65
CA MET A 143 7.73 13.33 -12.79
C MET A 143 6.55 13.98 -13.51
N ASN A 144 6.59 13.97 -14.82
CA ASN A 144 5.46 14.30 -15.65
C ASN A 144 4.40 13.16 -15.67
N SER A 145 3.21 13.45 -16.23
CA SER A 145 2.08 12.49 -16.24
C SER A 145 2.41 11.15 -16.91
N LYS A 146 3.30 11.15 -17.92
CA LYS A 146 3.70 9.94 -18.63
C LYS A 146 4.60 9.07 -17.76
N GLU A 147 5.59 9.67 -17.09
CA GLU A 147 6.52 8.98 -16.18
C GLU A 147 5.77 8.36 -15.01
N ARG A 148 4.83 9.10 -14.38
CA ARG A 148 3.96 8.57 -13.32
C ARG A 148 3.12 7.38 -13.80
N LEU A 149 2.57 7.47 -15.02
CA LEU A 149 1.81 6.38 -15.61
C LEU A 149 2.71 5.16 -15.87
N CYS A 150 3.94 5.34 -16.34
CA CYS A 150 4.91 4.25 -16.52
C CYS A 150 5.16 3.49 -15.23
N LEU A 151 5.45 4.19 -14.13
CA LEU A 151 5.66 3.56 -12.81
C LEU A 151 4.45 2.76 -12.37
N LEU A 152 3.25 3.32 -12.51
CA LEU A 152 2.02 2.63 -12.15
C LEU A 152 1.80 1.37 -13.00
N LEU A 153 2.10 1.42 -14.30
CA LEU A 153 1.97 0.28 -15.20
C LEU A 153 3.01 -0.82 -14.90
N VAL A 154 4.24 -0.44 -14.54
CA VAL A 154 5.27 -1.38 -14.05
C VAL A 154 4.78 -2.10 -12.81
N HIS A 155 4.31 -1.37 -11.81
CA HIS A 155 3.75 -1.94 -10.58
C HIS A 155 2.58 -2.89 -10.86
N PHE A 156 1.65 -2.52 -11.74
CA PHE A 156 0.54 -3.39 -12.12
C PHE A 156 0.98 -4.66 -12.83
N TYR A 157 2.00 -4.57 -13.68
CA TYR A 157 2.55 -5.75 -14.32
C TYR A 157 3.20 -6.70 -13.31
N GLU A 158 3.93 -6.18 -12.33
CA GLU A 158 4.61 -6.99 -11.31
C GLU A 158 3.62 -7.72 -10.40
N THR A 159 2.58 -7.02 -9.97
CA THR A 159 1.61 -7.52 -8.98
C THR A 159 0.40 -8.23 -9.59
N GLY A 160 0.10 -7.97 -10.87
CA GLY A 160 -1.09 -8.47 -11.55
C GLY A 160 -0.97 -9.88 -12.11
N ILE A 161 -2.12 -10.51 -12.35
CA ILE A 161 -2.21 -11.83 -12.97
C ILE A 161 -2.06 -11.70 -14.49
N LYS A 162 -1.08 -12.40 -15.08
CA LYS A 162 -0.83 -12.45 -16.52
C LYS A 162 -1.59 -13.62 -17.14
N ASP A 163 -1.91 -13.49 -18.42
CA ASP A 163 -2.45 -14.59 -19.21
C ASP A 163 -1.38 -15.65 -19.55
N LYS A 164 -1.78 -16.70 -20.32
CA LYS A 164 -0.89 -17.79 -20.73
C LYS A 164 0.28 -17.33 -21.61
N ASN A 165 0.17 -16.14 -22.21
CA ASN A 165 1.19 -15.54 -23.09
C ASN A 165 2.04 -14.49 -22.34
N GLY A 166 1.88 -14.35 -21.02
CA GLY A 166 2.56 -13.35 -20.21
C GLY A 166 2.05 -11.92 -20.40
N LEU A 167 0.87 -11.75 -21.01
CA LEU A 167 0.24 -10.45 -21.17
C LEU A 167 -0.53 -10.06 -19.89
N TYR A 168 -0.35 -8.84 -19.47
CA TYR A 168 -1.15 -8.22 -18.43
C TYR A 168 -2.18 -7.27 -19.05
N ALA A 169 -3.45 -7.45 -18.73
CA ALA A 169 -4.51 -6.52 -19.12
C ALA A 169 -4.81 -5.56 -17.95
N VAL A 170 -4.67 -4.27 -18.19
CA VAL A 170 -4.96 -3.24 -17.20
C VAL A 170 -6.47 -3.28 -16.87
N GLN A 171 -6.78 -3.42 -15.58
CA GLN A 171 -8.15 -3.59 -15.08
C GLN A 171 -8.81 -2.26 -14.69
N TYR A 172 -8.11 -1.15 -14.87
CA TYR A 172 -8.55 0.18 -14.49
C TYR A 172 -8.99 1.01 -15.70
N THR A 173 -10.01 1.81 -15.53
CA THR A 173 -10.42 2.83 -16.50
C THR A 173 -9.42 3.98 -16.56
N GLN A 174 -9.46 4.77 -17.60
CA GLN A 174 -8.59 5.96 -17.73
C GLN A 174 -8.84 6.98 -16.62
N SER A 175 -10.08 7.08 -16.10
CA SER A 175 -10.41 7.95 -14.97
C SER A 175 -9.77 7.43 -13.68
N GLU A 176 -9.87 6.13 -13.42
CA GLU A 176 -9.20 5.51 -12.24
C GLU A 176 -7.68 5.63 -12.33
N LEU A 177 -7.09 5.53 -13.52
CA LEU A 177 -5.66 5.76 -13.72
C LEU A 177 -5.29 7.22 -13.41
N ALA A 178 -6.14 8.18 -13.83
CA ALA A 178 -5.94 9.60 -13.54
C ALA A 178 -5.94 9.88 -12.02
N ASP A 179 -6.92 9.31 -11.31
CA ASP A 179 -7.03 9.43 -9.87
C ASP A 179 -5.80 8.79 -9.17
N LYS A 180 -5.35 7.62 -9.64
CA LYS A 180 -4.18 6.92 -9.06
C LYS A 180 -2.85 7.66 -9.22
N ILE A 181 -2.65 8.39 -10.32
CA ILE A 181 -1.40 9.15 -10.55
C ILE A 181 -1.54 10.65 -10.24
N GLY A 182 -2.69 11.08 -9.70
CA GLY A 182 -2.91 12.44 -9.25
C GLY A 182 -2.92 13.50 -10.37
N VAL A 183 -3.47 13.15 -11.56
CA VAL A 183 -3.55 14.06 -12.71
C VAL A 183 -4.99 14.09 -13.27
N ASN A 184 -5.27 15.01 -14.17
CA ASN A 184 -6.56 15.03 -14.85
C ASN A 184 -6.64 13.98 -15.98
N LEU A 185 -7.86 13.57 -16.32
CA LEU A 185 -8.15 12.56 -17.36
C LEU A 185 -7.48 12.89 -18.71
N ARG A 186 -7.48 14.17 -19.13
CA ARG A 186 -6.87 14.60 -20.40
C ARG A 186 -5.35 14.36 -20.42
N SER A 187 -4.69 14.53 -19.29
CA SER A 187 -3.25 14.23 -19.15
C SER A 187 -2.97 12.73 -19.26
N VAL A 188 -3.82 11.88 -18.66
CA VAL A 188 -3.70 10.41 -18.81
C VAL A 188 -3.92 10.00 -20.25
N GLN A 189 -4.93 10.53 -20.92
CA GLN A 189 -5.21 10.21 -22.32
C GLN A 189 -4.04 10.54 -23.23
N ARG A 190 -3.41 11.72 -23.04
CA ARG A 190 -2.19 12.09 -23.78
C ARG A 190 -1.02 11.17 -23.47
N SER A 191 -0.85 10.79 -22.20
CA SER A 191 0.22 9.87 -21.79
C SER A 191 0.02 8.48 -22.39
N ILE A 192 -1.21 7.95 -22.40
CA ILE A 192 -1.53 6.66 -23.04
C ILE A 192 -1.22 6.70 -24.53
N ALA A 193 -1.67 7.75 -25.24
CA ALA A 193 -1.39 7.90 -26.68
C ALA A 193 0.11 7.97 -26.95
N ALA A 194 0.89 8.66 -26.13
CA ALA A 194 2.34 8.72 -26.24
C ALA A 194 2.98 7.33 -26.04
N LEU A 195 2.58 6.60 -24.98
CA LEU A 195 3.08 5.26 -24.70
C LEU A 195 2.72 4.25 -25.81
N GLU A 196 1.54 4.38 -26.41
CA GLU A 196 1.12 3.55 -27.54
C GLU A 196 1.94 3.86 -28.80
N SER A 197 2.18 5.14 -29.11
CA SER A 197 3.02 5.54 -30.25
C SER A 197 4.47 5.09 -30.10
N GLU A 198 4.97 4.98 -28.88
CA GLU A 198 6.30 4.47 -28.54
C GLU A 198 6.32 2.93 -28.41
N GLN A 199 5.21 2.25 -28.67
CA GLN A 199 5.05 0.80 -28.57
C GLN A 199 5.31 0.22 -27.16
N LEU A 200 5.18 1.04 -26.14
CA LEU A 200 5.35 0.68 -24.72
C LEU A 200 4.09 0.05 -24.11
N VAL A 201 2.95 0.28 -24.73
CA VAL A 201 1.67 -0.36 -24.39
C VAL A 201 0.91 -0.67 -25.68
N GLN A 202 -0.10 -1.54 -25.60
CA GLN A 202 -1.02 -1.83 -26.72
C GLN A 202 -2.46 -1.67 -26.27
N LEU A 203 -3.31 -1.16 -27.16
CA LEU A 203 -4.76 -1.15 -26.96
C LEU A 203 -5.38 -2.33 -27.73
N LYS A 204 -5.92 -3.30 -26.99
CA LYS A 204 -6.63 -4.47 -27.56
C LYS A 204 -8.07 -4.48 -27.07
N LYS A 205 -9.03 -4.38 -28.02
CA LYS A 205 -10.47 -4.37 -27.72
C LYS A 205 -10.86 -3.34 -26.64
N GLY A 206 -10.27 -2.13 -26.71
CA GLY A 206 -10.51 -1.04 -25.78
C GLY A 206 -9.82 -1.17 -24.40
N LYS A 207 -9.03 -2.23 -24.19
CA LYS A 207 -8.23 -2.41 -22.96
C LYS A 207 -6.75 -2.24 -23.25
N MET A 208 -6.05 -1.57 -22.34
CA MET A 208 -4.60 -1.47 -22.38
C MET A 208 -4.00 -2.81 -21.94
N VAL A 209 -3.06 -3.32 -22.72
CA VAL A 209 -2.32 -4.56 -22.41
C VAL A 209 -0.82 -4.29 -22.47
N ILE A 210 -0.07 -5.03 -21.64
CA ILE A 210 1.37 -4.91 -21.49
C ILE A 210 1.98 -6.30 -21.61
N SER A 211 2.91 -6.47 -22.54
CA SER A 211 3.74 -7.69 -22.69
C SER A 211 4.96 -7.63 -21.78
N ARG A 212 5.66 -8.74 -21.63
CA ARG A 212 6.91 -8.80 -20.88
C ARG A 212 7.98 -7.87 -21.48
N GLU A 213 8.11 -7.82 -22.79
CA GLU A 213 9.06 -6.93 -23.46
C GLU A 213 8.74 -5.45 -23.19
N GLN A 214 7.44 -5.09 -23.24
CA GLN A 214 6.97 -3.74 -22.94
C GLN A 214 7.21 -3.37 -21.46
N TYR A 215 6.96 -4.30 -20.55
CA TYR A 215 7.29 -4.12 -19.13
C TYR A 215 8.79 -3.84 -18.93
N GLU A 216 9.68 -4.62 -19.55
CA GLU A 216 11.13 -4.42 -19.42
C GLU A 216 11.57 -3.02 -19.91
N LYS A 217 10.96 -2.53 -20.99
CA LYS A 217 11.19 -1.16 -21.50
C LYS A 217 10.63 -0.09 -20.54
N LEU A 218 9.41 -0.28 -20.05
CA LEU A 218 8.78 0.64 -19.08
C LEU A 218 9.60 0.74 -17.78
N ALA A 219 10.10 -0.39 -17.29
CA ALA A 219 10.92 -0.44 -16.07
C ALA A 219 12.27 0.26 -16.21
N GLN A 220 12.80 0.42 -17.43
CA GLN A 220 14.02 1.20 -17.70
C GLN A 220 13.76 2.71 -17.74
N MET A 221 12.54 3.13 -18.04
CA MET A 221 12.18 4.56 -18.09
C MET A 221 11.86 5.15 -16.70
N GLY A 222 11.58 4.30 -15.72
CA GLY A 222 11.29 4.70 -14.34
C GLY A 222 12.53 4.70 -13.43
N LYS A 223 13.73 4.53 -13.98
CA LYS A 223 15.02 4.65 -13.29
C LYS A 223 15.69 5.96 -13.68
#